data_3a1934212a12d69693f51b8f345209ea
#
_entry.id   3a1934212a12d69693f51b8f345209ea
#
_cell.length_a   1.000
_cell.length_b   1.000
_cell.length_c   1.000
_cell.angle_alpha   90.00
_cell.angle_beta   90.00
_cell.angle_gamma   90.00
#
_symmetry.space_group_name_H-M   'P 1'
#
loop_
_entity.id
_entity.type
_entity.pdbx_description
1 polymer ?
#
loop_
_entity_poly.entity_id
_entity_poly.type
_entity_poly.pdbx_seq_one_letter_code
_entity_poly.pdbx_strand_id
1 'polypeptide(L)'
;MKDEFLPRATRTLWRQLQNEEALRGFILVGGSALSLRIGHRLSEDLDFAFPAMKLPSGQLAALRKKFPGWTPNDNPASYDEFLNAGMNLHDFQHDYLTEENVKITFFAEDRDAWNLLTPGSESAPRVAELDEIFALKALVCAKRSNVRDWFDLYTLIQNHGFTIHEFQKAFEKSNRLKNLDMAFQRLCSGKPSESDPGFEGLQPNPPSVEELAAFFKEAVDHYMVAESAAVLKRHHSS
;
A
#
# COMPACT_ATOMS: atom_id res chain seq x y z
N MET A 1 11.76 -4.24 -14.64
CA MET A 1 10.47 -3.78 -14.09
C MET A 1 9.48 -3.60 -15.22
N LYS A 2 8.21 -3.83 -15.00
CA LYS A 2 7.12 -3.84 -16.00
C LYS A 2 6.44 -2.49 -16.09
N ASP A 3 7.17 -1.45 -16.54
CA ASP A 3 6.65 -0.07 -16.55
C ASP A 3 5.55 0.18 -17.61
N GLU A 4 5.34 -0.78 -18.51
CA GLU A 4 4.20 -0.79 -19.44
C GLU A 4 2.83 -0.87 -18.73
N PHE A 5 2.79 -1.34 -17.47
CA PHE A 5 1.60 -1.35 -16.62
C PHE A 5 1.37 -0.04 -15.84
N LEU A 6 2.15 0.99 -16.13
CA LEU A 6 1.84 2.35 -15.74
C LEU A 6 1.26 3.10 -16.94
N PRO A 7 0.18 3.90 -16.79
CA PRO A 7 -0.29 4.82 -17.83
C PRO A 7 0.84 5.72 -18.31
N ARG A 8 0.72 6.24 -19.52
CA ARG A 8 1.81 7.00 -20.19
C ARG A 8 2.35 8.14 -19.32
N ALA A 9 1.47 8.92 -18.71
CA ALA A 9 1.88 10.04 -17.85
C ALA A 9 2.64 9.56 -16.60
N THR A 10 2.09 8.59 -15.87
CA THR A 10 2.70 7.99 -14.67
C THR A 10 4.04 7.33 -15.00
N ARG A 11 4.12 6.62 -16.12
CA ARG A 11 5.37 6.00 -16.60
C ARG A 11 6.45 7.03 -16.91
N THR A 12 6.09 8.12 -17.58
CA THR A 12 7.02 9.21 -17.89
C THR A 12 7.55 9.83 -16.61
N LEU A 13 6.67 10.10 -15.66
CA LEU A 13 7.03 10.64 -14.35
C LEU A 13 7.92 9.66 -13.57
N TRP A 14 7.57 8.37 -13.50
CA TRP A 14 8.39 7.36 -12.83
C TRP A 14 9.81 7.30 -13.40
N ARG A 15 9.97 7.35 -14.73
CA ARG A 15 11.28 7.36 -15.39
C ARG A 15 12.13 8.57 -15.03
N GLN A 16 11.51 9.70 -14.68
CA GLN A 16 12.23 10.88 -14.17
C GLN A 16 12.61 10.70 -12.69
N LEU A 17 11.74 10.08 -11.89
CA LEU A 17 11.91 9.97 -10.44
C LEU A 17 12.77 8.78 -10.00
N GLN A 18 12.84 7.69 -10.76
CA GLN A 18 13.51 6.44 -10.35
C GLN A 18 15.02 6.61 -10.07
N ASN A 19 15.65 7.68 -10.58
CA ASN A 19 17.05 7.99 -10.34
C ASN A 19 17.23 9.34 -9.64
N GLU A 20 16.16 9.87 -9.01
CA GLU A 20 16.17 11.18 -8.40
C GLU A 20 16.83 11.12 -7.01
N GLU A 21 17.97 11.75 -6.85
CA GLU A 21 18.76 11.78 -5.61
C GLU A 21 17.96 12.43 -4.44
N ALA A 22 17.12 13.41 -4.74
CA ALA A 22 16.25 14.02 -3.72
C ALA A 22 15.24 13.02 -3.12
N LEU A 23 15.05 11.85 -3.76
CA LEU A 23 14.21 10.75 -3.26
C LEU A 23 15.03 9.61 -2.59
N ARG A 24 16.32 9.83 -2.29
CA ARG A 24 17.09 8.84 -1.52
C ARG A 24 16.39 8.54 -0.20
N GLY A 25 16.37 7.29 0.20
CA GLY A 25 15.68 6.81 1.39
C GLY A 25 14.17 6.59 1.21
N PHE A 26 13.55 7.15 0.16
CA PHE A 26 12.16 6.86 -0.18
C PHE A 26 12.00 5.49 -0.83
N ILE A 27 10.84 4.91 -0.63
CA ILE A 27 10.46 3.60 -1.15
C ILE A 27 9.14 3.76 -1.90
N LEU A 28 9.13 3.47 -3.20
CA LEU A 28 7.88 3.39 -3.96
C LEU A 28 7.12 2.16 -3.49
N VAL A 29 5.88 2.37 -3.05
CA VAL A 29 4.97 1.34 -2.52
C VAL A 29 3.64 1.34 -3.27
N GLY A 30 2.64 0.67 -2.74
CA GLY A 30 1.26 0.72 -3.27
C GLY A 30 1.07 -0.01 -4.60
N GLY A 31 0.02 0.40 -5.32
CA GLY A 31 -0.39 -0.25 -6.57
C GLY A 31 0.67 -0.15 -7.67
N SER A 32 1.34 1.00 -7.80
CA SER A 32 2.34 1.22 -8.84
C SER A 32 3.60 0.40 -8.61
N ALA A 33 4.05 0.25 -7.35
CA ALA A 33 5.13 -0.67 -7.03
C ALA A 33 4.79 -2.11 -7.41
N LEU A 34 3.57 -2.56 -7.08
CA LEU A 34 3.10 -3.90 -7.44
C LEU A 34 3.00 -4.09 -8.96
N SER A 35 2.44 -3.11 -9.67
CA SER A 35 2.34 -3.15 -11.13
C SER A 35 3.70 -3.21 -11.80
N LEU A 36 4.70 -2.48 -11.30
CA LEU A 36 6.09 -2.55 -11.77
C LEU A 36 6.72 -3.93 -11.55
N ARG A 37 6.34 -4.64 -10.50
CA ARG A 37 6.88 -5.97 -10.15
C ARG A 37 6.24 -7.08 -10.96
N ILE A 38 4.90 -7.15 -10.97
CA ILE A 38 4.19 -8.31 -11.52
C ILE A 38 3.32 -8.01 -12.74
N GLY A 39 2.96 -6.76 -13.00
CA GLY A 39 2.19 -6.37 -14.18
C GLY A 39 0.76 -6.93 -14.16
N HIS A 40 0.09 -6.86 -13.02
CA HIS A 40 -1.23 -7.47 -12.84
C HIS A 40 -2.38 -6.54 -13.24
N ARG A 41 -2.20 -5.22 -13.17
CA ARG A 41 -3.16 -4.19 -13.58
C ARG A 41 -2.46 -2.87 -13.85
N LEU A 42 -3.17 -1.92 -14.46
CA LEU A 42 -2.68 -0.54 -14.53
C LEU A 42 -2.73 0.13 -13.13
N SER A 43 -1.77 1.01 -12.86
CA SER A 43 -1.75 1.83 -11.66
C SER A 43 -1.34 3.25 -12.00
N GLU A 44 -2.11 4.23 -11.52
CA GLU A 44 -2.08 5.62 -11.98
C GLU A 44 -1.25 6.53 -11.08
N ASP A 45 -1.19 6.23 -9.77
CA ASP A 45 -0.58 7.08 -8.76
C ASP A 45 0.82 6.59 -8.38
N LEU A 46 1.66 7.47 -7.83
CA LEU A 46 2.95 7.13 -7.26
C LEU A 46 2.97 7.43 -5.75
N ASP A 47 3.07 6.39 -4.94
CA ASP A 47 3.10 6.48 -3.48
C ASP A 47 4.51 6.18 -2.96
N PHE A 48 5.12 7.16 -2.30
CA PHE A 48 6.47 7.06 -1.73
C PHE A 48 6.42 7.06 -0.20
N ALA A 49 6.74 5.93 0.41
CA ALA A 49 6.93 5.81 1.84
C ALA A 49 8.34 6.24 2.26
N PHE A 50 8.43 6.90 3.40
CA PHE A 50 9.70 7.21 4.04
C PHE A 50 9.72 6.60 5.46
N PRO A 51 10.63 5.67 5.77
CA PRO A 51 10.63 4.95 7.04
C PRO A 51 11.29 5.80 8.14
N ALA A 52 10.67 6.92 8.50
CA ALA A 52 11.06 7.80 9.59
C ALA A 52 9.83 8.49 10.19
N MET A 53 9.99 9.04 11.41
CA MET A 53 8.89 9.71 12.13
C MET A 53 8.34 10.94 11.40
N LYS A 54 9.16 11.57 10.57
CA LYS A 54 8.77 12.75 9.77
C LYS A 54 9.42 12.68 8.40
N LEU A 55 8.78 13.33 7.46
CA LEU A 55 9.31 13.50 6.11
C LEU A 55 10.57 14.40 6.10
N PRO A 56 11.53 14.12 5.23
CA PRO A 56 12.75 14.95 5.09
C PRO A 56 12.43 16.24 4.32
N SER A 57 12.01 17.29 5.03
CA SER A 57 11.54 18.56 4.44
C SER A 57 12.53 19.19 3.46
N GLY A 58 13.83 19.10 3.72
CA GLY A 58 14.87 19.61 2.82
C GLY A 58 14.91 18.88 1.46
N GLN A 59 14.75 17.56 1.46
CA GLN A 59 14.69 16.76 0.23
C GLN A 59 13.42 17.09 -0.58
N LEU A 60 12.26 17.19 0.09
CA LEU A 60 11.01 17.56 -0.57
C LEU A 60 11.03 18.99 -1.12
N ALA A 61 11.65 19.93 -0.42
CA ALA A 61 11.84 21.29 -0.91
C ALA A 61 12.74 21.33 -2.17
N ALA A 62 13.82 20.54 -2.19
CA ALA A 62 14.68 20.40 -3.37
C ALA A 62 13.92 19.78 -4.55
N LEU A 63 13.12 18.76 -4.30
CA LEU A 63 12.29 18.10 -5.30
C LEU A 63 11.26 19.07 -5.91
N ARG A 64 10.55 19.83 -5.08
CA ARG A 64 9.59 20.85 -5.54
C ARG A 64 10.23 21.96 -6.38
N LYS A 65 11.46 22.37 -6.04
CA LYS A 65 12.21 23.34 -6.83
C LYS A 65 12.55 22.78 -8.22
N LYS A 66 12.80 21.48 -8.32
CA LYS A 66 13.11 20.79 -9.59
C LYS A 66 11.86 20.56 -10.45
N PHE A 67 10.70 20.35 -9.81
CA PHE A 67 9.41 20.10 -10.45
C PHE A 67 8.37 21.19 -10.09
N PRO A 68 8.54 22.43 -10.62
CA PRO A 68 7.69 23.56 -10.22
C PRO A 68 6.22 23.43 -10.67
N GLY A 69 5.93 22.59 -11.66
CA GLY A 69 4.57 22.33 -12.15
C GLY A 69 3.72 21.42 -11.24
N TRP A 70 4.28 20.90 -10.14
CA TRP A 70 3.49 20.13 -9.18
C TRP A 70 2.68 21.05 -8.29
N THR A 71 1.38 20.81 -8.18
CA THR A 71 0.46 21.57 -7.31
C THR A 71 0.11 20.75 -6.06
N PRO A 72 0.06 21.38 -4.86
CA PRO A 72 -0.43 20.70 -3.66
C PRO A 72 -1.86 20.18 -3.89
N ASN A 73 -2.12 18.95 -3.41
CA ASN A 73 -3.41 18.27 -3.54
C ASN A 73 -3.81 17.61 -2.21
N ASP A 74 -3.50 18.27 -1.09
CA ASP A 74 -3.78 17.76 0.24
C ASP A 74 -5.29 17.63 0.47
N ASN A 75 -5.69 16.56 1.18
CA ASN A 75 -7.09 16.41 1.58
C ASN A 75 -7.39 17.37 2.75
N PRO A 76 -8.35 18.31 2.61
CA PRO A 76 -8.70 19.24 3.67
C PRO A 76 -9.10 18.57 4.99
N ALA A 77 -9.82 17.44 4.93
CA ALA A 77 -10.23 16.72 6.14
C ALA A 77 -9.03 16.14 6.91
N SER A 78 -8.02 15.62 6.20
CA SER A 78 -6.78 15.16 6.81
C SER A 78 -6.01 16.33 7.44
N TYR A 79 -5.96 17.47 6.76
CA TYR A 79 -5.31 18.67 7.29
C TYR A 79 -5.94 19.13 8.62
N ASP A 80 -7.28 19.20 8.67
CA ASP A 80 -8.02 19.57 9.86
C ASP A 80 -7.84 18.57 11.00
N GLU A 81 -7.81 17.26 10.70
CA GLU A 81 -7.57 16.22 11.70
C GLU A 81 -6.20 16.39 12.37
N PHE A 82 -5.12 16.59 11.58
CA PHE A 82 -3.78 16.82 12.12
C PHE A 82 -3.69 18.11 12.91
N LEU A 83 -4.29 19.18 12.43
CA LEU A 83 -4.31 20.48 13.10
C LEU A 83 -5.01 20.38 14.47
N ASN A 84 -6.17 19.69 14.54
CA ASN A 84 -6.91 19.46 15.77
C ASN A 84 -6.10 18.60 16.78
N ALA A 85 -5.25 17.72 16.29
CA ALA A 85 -4.31 16.94 17.10
C ALA A 85 -3.04 17.71 17.51
N GLY A 86 -2.92 19.00 17.15
CA GLY A 86 -1.73 19.82 17.42
C GLY A 86 -0.52 19.44 16.58
N MET A 87 -0.73 18.80 15.43
CA MET A 87 0.32 18.34 14.52
C MET A 87 0.25 19.08 13.19
N ASN A 88 1.36 19.11 12.46
CA ASN A 88 1.40 19.63 11.10
C ASN A 88 1.34 18.44 10.11
N LEU A 89 0.32 18.38 9.27
CA LEU A 89 0.17 17.33 8.24
C LEU A 89 1.45 17.18 7.40
N HIS A 90 2.07 18.30 7.03
CA HIS A 90 3.24 18.30 6.14
C HIS A 90 4.53 17.72 6.78
N ASP A 91 4.55 17.50 8.09
CA ASP A 91 5.60 16.69 8.71
C ASP A 91 5.47 15.19 8.36
N PHE A 92 4.27 14.75 7.95
CA PHE A 92 3.91 13.33 7.78
C PHE A 92 3.46 12.97 6.37
N GLN A 93 2.84 13.90 5.64
CA GLN A 93 2.31 13.63 4.30
C GLN A 93 2.34 14.88 3.42
N HIS A 94 2.65 14.69 2.15
CA HIS A 94 2.47 15.65 1.07
C HIS A 94 1.83 14.96 -0.12
N ASP A 95 0.72 15.50 -0.59
CA ASP A 95 0.08 15.09 -1.81
C ASP A 95 0.28 16.15 -2.89
N TYR A 96 0.63 15.72 -4.09
CA TYR A 96 0.79 16.58 -5.26
C TYR A 96 0.02 16.02 -6.45
N LEU A 97 -0.41 16.94 -7.31
CA LEU A 97 -0.93 16.64 -8.64
C LEU A 97 -0.01 17.27 -9.67
N THR A 98 0.41 16.51 -10.67
CA THR A 98 1.21 17.02 -11.80
C THR A 98 0.33 17.68 -12.84
N GLU A 99 0.93 18.42 -13.79
CA GLU A 99 0.21 19.01 -14.94
C GLU A 99 -0.53 17.95 -15.78
N GLU A 100 -0.04 16.70 -15.79
CA GLU A 100 -0.65 15.57 -16.49
C GLU A 100 -1.62 14.77 -15.61
N ASN A 101 -2.07 15.36 -14.48
CA ASN A 101 -2.99 14.76 -13.51
C ASN A 101 -2.50 13.44 -12.87
N VAL A 102 -1.20 13.24 -12.73
CA VAL A 102 -0.66 12.13 -11.96
C VAL A 102 -0.59 12.55 -10.49
N LYS A 103 -1.23 11.78 -9.62
CA LYS A 103 -1.12 11.97 -8.18
C LYS A 103 0.19 11.38 -7.67
N ILE A 104 0.88 12.14 -6.81
CA ILE A 104 2.07 11.71 -6.10
C ILE A 104 1.84 11.94 -4.62
N THR A 105 2.02 10.88 -3.83
CA THR A 105 1.97 10.95 -2.37
C THR A 105 3.34 10.66 -1.78
N PHE A 106 3.82 11.53 -0.91
CA PHE A 106 4.95 11.28 -0.02
C PHE A 106 4.43 11.18 1.40
N PHE A 107 4.75 10.10 2.11
CA PHE A 107 4.30 9.94 3.48
C PHE A 107 5.37 9.30 4.36
N ALA A 108 5.44 9.79 5.61
CA ALA A 108 6.21 9.16 6.65
C ALA A 108 5.43 7.93 7.13
N GLU A 109 6.02 6.75 7.02
CA GLU A 109 5.38 5.54 7.52
C GLU A 109 5.39 5.56 9.05
N ASP A 110 4.38 5.02 9.68
CA ASP A 110 4.38 4.97 11.12
C ASP A 110 5.38 3.92 11.64
N ARG A 111 5.87 4.15 12.87
CA ARG A 111 6.97 3.38 13.46
C ARG A 111 6.73 1.87 13.47
N ASP A 112 5.49 1.45 13.68
CA ASP A 112 5.14 0.04 13.76
C ASP A 112 5.22 -0.64 12.38
N ALA A 113 4.98 0.12 11.30
CA ALA A 113 5.08 -0.39 9.94
C ALA A 113 6.52 -0.36 9.38
N TRP A 114 7.48 0.34 10.01
CA TRP A 114 8.88 0.31 9.56
C TRP A 114 9.47 -1.10 9.54
N ASN A 115 9.06 -1.95 10.48
CA ASN A 115 9.52 -3.33 10.53
C ASN A 115 9.08 -4.17 9.32
N LEU A 116 8.18 -3.64 8.49
CA LEU A 116 7.71 -4.27 7.26
C LEU A 116 8.54 -3.85 6.04
N LEU A 117 9.33 -2.79 6.17
CA LEU A 117 10.12 -2.22 5.07
C LEU A 117 11.60 -2.41 5.36
N THR A 118 12.36 -2.84 4.37
CA THR A 118 13.81 -2.73 4.40
C THR A 118 14.23 -1.27 4.17
N PRO A 119 15.41 -0.83 4.62
CA PRO A 119 15.86 0.54 4.40
C PRO A 119 15.82 0.97 2.92
N GLY A 120 15.54 2.25 2.69
CA GLY A 120 15.62 2.85 1.36
C GLY A 120 17.07 2.90 0.85
N SER A 121 17.23 3.09 -0.46
CA SER A 121 18.55 3.27 -1.09
C SER A 121 19.14 4.65 -0.73
N GLU A 122 20.46 4.73 -0.59
CA GLU A 122 21.17 5.98 -0.30
C GLU A 122 21.34 6.91 -1.51
N SER A 123 21.06 6.44 -2.72
CA SER A 123 21.28 7.20 -3.95
C SER A 123 20.01 7.64 -4.67
N ALA A 124 18.95 6.84 -4.59
CA ALA A 124 17.70 7.07 -5.32
C ALA A 124 16.56 6.32 -4.62
N PRO A 125 15.28 6.54 -5.00
CA PRO A 125 14.20 5.73 -4.46
C PRO A 125 14.33 4.28 -4.92
N ARG A 126 13.93 3.33 -4.08
CA ARG A 126 13.76 1.93 -4.48
C ARG A 126 12.29 1.57 -4.64
N VAL A 127 12.02 0.51 -5.34
CA VAL A 127 10.68 -0.10 -5.39
C VAL A 127 10.58 -1.17 -4.32
N ALA A 128 9.52 -1.16 -3.53
CA ALA A 128 9.26 -2.16 -2.49
C ALA A 128 9.27 -3.59 -3.07
N GLU A 129 9.70 -4.57 -2.27
CA GLU A 129 9.63 -5.98 -2.62
C GLU A 129 8.20 -6.53 -2.44
N LEU A 130 7.91 -7.70 -3.00
CA LEU A 130 6.54 -8.23 -2.99
C LEU A 130 6.02 -8.51 -1.57
N ASP A 131 6.88 -8.99 -0.68
CA ASP A 131 6.53 -9.23 0.72
C ASP A 131 6.24 -7.94 1.48
N GLU A 132 6.98 -6.86 1.21
CA GLU A 132 6.73 -5.55 1.77
C GLU A 132 5.39 -4.97 1.28
N ILE A 133 5.13 -5.07 -0.03
CA ILE A 133 3.86 -4.60 -0.63
C ILE A 133 2.68 -5.40 -0.07
N PHE A 134 2.81 -6.73 0.01
CA PHE A 134 1.79 -7.60 0.59
C PHE A 134 1.47 -7.20 2.03
N ALA A 135 2.51 -7.03 2.86
CA ALA A 135 2.34 -6.67 4.26
C ALA A 135 1.68 -5.30 4.44
N LEU A 136 2.09 -4.27 3.68
CA LEU A 136 1.45 -2.96 3.71
C LEU A 136 -0.01 -3.02 3.25
N LYS A 137 -0.33 -3.78 2.20
CA LYS A 137 -1.70 -4.01 1.72
C LYS A 137 -2.56 -4.71 2.76
N ALA A 138 -2.02 -5.68 3.49
CA ALA A 138 -2.71 -6.33 4.59
C ALA A 138 -3.12 -5.31 5.67
N LEU A 139 -2.20 -4.44 6.10
CA LEU A 139 -2.50 -3.41 7.11
C LEU A 139 -3.55 -2.40 6.63
N VAL A 140 -3.52 -2.05 5.34
CA VAL A 140 -4.49 -1.12 4.75
C VAL A 140 -5.92 -1.67 4.83
N CYS A 141 -6.12 -2.99 4.71
CA CYS A 141 -7.43 -3.62 4.84
C CYS A 141 -8.08 -3.44 6.21
N ALA A 142 -7.32 -3.17 7.27
CA ALA A 142 -7.90 -2.79 8.56
C ALA A 142 -8.40 -1.33 8.60
N LYS A 143 -7.99 -0.49 7.65
CA LYS A 143 -8.34 0.94 7.59
C LYS A 143 -9.45 1.24 6.58
N ARG A 144 -9.45 0.57 5.43
CA ARG A 144 -10.38 0.84 4.32
C ARG A 144 -10.76 -0.43 3.56
N SER A 145 -11.88 -0.36 2.83
CA SER A 145 -12.42 -1.46 2.01
C SER A 145 -12.38 -1.07 0.54
N ASN A 146 -11.19 -1.08 -0.06
CA ASN A 146 -11.02 -0.72 -1.48
C ASN A 146 -10.81 -1.96 -2.33
N VAL A 147 -11.58 -2.09 -3.41
CA VAL A 147 -11.55 -3.22 -4.34
C VAL A 147 -10.16 -3.42 -4.94
N ARG A 148 -9.44 -2.33 -5.27
CA ARG A 148 -8.07 -2.41 -5.77
C ARG A 148 -7.10 -3.06 -4.78
N ASP A 149 -7.25 -2.80 -3.47
CA ASP A 149 -6.41 -3.42 -2.44
C ASP A 149 -6.73 -4.91 -2.29
N TRP A 150 -8.01 -5.28 -2.39
CA TRP A 150 -8.46 -6.68 -2.38
C TRP A 150 -7.94 -7.43 -3.60
N PHE A 151 -8.05 -6.84 -4.78
CA PHE A 151 -7.56 -7.45 -6.02
C PHE A 151 -6.03 -7.64 -6.00
N ASP A 152 -5.29 -6.68 -5.49
CA ASP A 152 -3.84 -6.77 -5.32
C ASP A 152 -3.47 -7.95 -4.41
N LEU A 153 -4.14 -8.09 -3.25
CA LEU A 153 -3.93 -9.21 -2.33
C LEU A 153 -4.38 -10.54 -2.93
N TYR A 154 -5.54 -10.58 -3.60
CA TYR A 154 -6.02 -11.76 -4.33
C TYR A 154 -4.96 -12.26 -5.31
N THR A 155 -4.42 -11.37 -6.13
CA THR A 155 -3.38 -11.70 -7.12
C THR A 155 -2.13 -12.26 -6.46
N LEU A 156 -1.69 -11.65 -5.36
CA LEU A 156 -0.51 -12.11 -4.63
C LEU A 156 -0.71 -13.49 -4.00
N ILE A 157 -1.88 -13.75 -3.42
CA ILE A 157 -2.21 -15.06 -2.83
C ILE A 157 -2.37 -16.11 -3.94
N GLN A 158 -3.17 -15.82 -4.97
CA GLN A 158 -3.52 -16.78 -6.01
C GLN A 158 -2.33 -17.17 -6.89
N ASN A 159 -1.43 -16.20 -7.20
CA ASN A 159 -0.43 -16.37 -8.26
C ASN A 159 1.03 -16.27 -7.78
N HIS A 160 1.26 -15.79 -6.54
CA HIS A 160 2.63 -15.51 -6.07
C HIS A 160 2.97 -16.20 -4.74
N GLY A 161 2.13 -17.14 -4.29
CA GLY A 161 2.42 -18.03 -3.17
C GLY A 161 2.27 -17.37 -1.79
N PHE A 162 1.71 -16.18 -1.68
CA PHE A 162 1.34 -15.59 -0.40
C PHE A 162 0.14 -16.30 0.22
N THR A 163 -0.01 -16.22 1.54
CA THR A 163 -1.08 -16.89 2.28
C THR A 163 -1.69 -15.96 3.34
N ILE A 164 -2.81 -16.38 3.92
CA ILE A 164 -3.41 -15.69 5.08
C ILE A 164 -2.48 -15.74 6.30
N HIS A 165 -1.54 -16.69 6.37
CA HIS A 165 -0.55 -16.71 7.43
C HIS A 165 0.46 -15.54 7.31
N GLU A 166 0.95 -15.22 6.09
CA GLU A 166 1.76 -14.02 5.86
C GLU A 166 0.96 -12.74 6.12
N PHE A 167 -0.35 -12.75 5.82
CA PHE A 167 -1.24 -11.63 6.14
C PHE A 167 -1.29 -11.37 7.66
N GLN A 168 -1.49 -12.40 8.49
CA GLN A 168 -1.42 -12.27 9.96
C GLN A 168 -0.04 -11.78 10.41
N LYS A 169 1.05 -12.36 9.88
CA LYS A 169 2.41 -11.95 10.24
C LYS A 169 2.68 -10.46 10.03
N ALA A 170 2.03 -9.83 9.05
CA ALA A 170 2.14 -8.39 8.86
C ALA A 170 1.59 -7.62 10.08
N PHE A 171 0.47 -8.06 10.64
CA PHE A 171 -0.12 -7.47 11.85
C PHE A 171 0.73 -7.73 13.10
N GLU A 172 1.32 -8.91 13.21
CA GLU A 172 2.23 -9.26 14.32
C GLU A 172 3.48 -8.37 14.29
N LYS A 173 4.16 -8.32 13.14
CA LYS A 173 5.39 -7.52 12.96
C LYS A 173 5.17 -6.02 13.18
N SER A 174 3.97 -5.53 12.94
CA SER A 174 3.58 -4.12 13.12
C SER A 174 2.89 -3.83 14.45
N ASN A 175 2.87 -4.77 15.42
CA ASN A 175 2.18 -4.65 16.72
C ASN A 175 0.69 -4.30 16.60
N ARG A 176 0.02 -4.71 15.50
CA ARG A 176 -1.39 -4.38 15.20
C ARG A 176 -2.31 -5.58 15.21
N LEU A 177 -1.93 -6.68 15.86
CA LEU A 177 -2.69 -7.93 15.86
C LEU A 177 -4.16 -7.73 16.27
N LYS A 178 -4.44 -6.76 17.17
CA LYS A 178 -5.81 -6.36 17.56
C LYS A 178 -6.71 -5.90 16.40
N ASN A 179 -6.13 -5.54 15.27
CA ASN A 179 -6.86 -5.05 14.09
C ASN A 179 -7.06 -6.15 13.03
N LEU A 180 -6.53 -7.36 13.25
CA LEU A 180 -6.59 -8.47 12.30
C LEU A 180 -8.02 -8.89 11.98
N ASP A 181 -8.87 -9.04 13.01
CA ASP A 181 -10.28 -9.43 12.84
C ASP A 181 -11.05 -8.42 11.99
N MET A 182 -10.78 -7.12 12.20
CA MET A 182 -11.39 -6.08 11.36
C MET A 182 -10.95 -6.18 9.91
N ALA A 183 -9.68 -6.49 9.66
CA ALA A 183 -9.16 -6.68 8.30
C ALA A 183 -9.82 -7.89 7.62
N PHE A 184 -9.93 -9.01 8.31
CA PHE A 184 -10.63 -10.20 7.81
C PHE A 184 -12.11 -9.91 7.53
N GLN A 185 -12.79 -9.24 8.46
CA GLN A 185 -14.19 -8.86 8.28
C GLN A 185 -14.39 -8.01 7.02
N ARG A 186 -13.49 -7.04 6.77
CA ARG A 186 -13.56 -6.19 5.56
C ARG A 186 -13.28 -6.97 4.28
N LEU A 187 -12.23 -7.79 4.25
CA LEU A 187 -11.91 -8.64 3.09
C LEU A 187 -13.06 -9.57 2.70
N CYS A 188 -13.71 -10.18 3.71
CA CYS A 188 -14.77 -11.15 3.49
C CYS A 188 -16.15 -10.52 3.30
N SER A 189 -16.29 -9.20 3.49
CA SER A 189 -17.61 -8.54 3.49
C SER A 189 -18.25 -8.41 2.10
N GLY A 190 -17.45 -8.33 1.05
CA GLY A 190 -17.94 -7.97 -0.28
C GLY A 190 -18.55 -6.56 -0.35
N LYS A 191 -18.22 -5.68 0.61
CA LYS A 191 -18.76 -4.32 0.70
C LYS A 191 -17.62 -3.31 0.59
N PRO A 192 -17.31 -2.82 -0.62
CA PRO A 192 -16.35 -1.74 -0.79
C PRO A 192 -16.83 -0.44 -0.14
N SER A 193 -15.89 0.48 0.10
CA SER A 193 -16.20 1.84 0.58
C SER A 193 -17.04 2.57 -0.47
N GLU A 194 -17.96 3.45 -0.04
CA GLU A 194 -18.79 4.26 -0.96
C GLU A 194 -17.95 5.14 -1.90
N SER A 195 -16.76 5.54 -1.45
CA SER A 195 -15.81 6.36 -2.22
C SER A 195 -14.83 5.53 -3.04
N ASP A 196 -14.98 4.19 -3.10
CA ASP A 196 -14.06 3.35 -3.85
C ASP A 196 -14.26 3.53 -5.36
N PRO A 197 -13.22 3.94 -6.11
CA PRO A 197 -13.32 4.10 -7.57
C PRO A 197 -13.40 2.76 -8.31
N GLY A 198 -13.32 1.62 -7.60
CA GLY A 198 -13.21 0.30 -8.24
C GLY A 198 -11.90 0.10 -8.99
N PHE A 199 -11.82 -0.92 -9.82
CA PHE A 199 -10.70 -1.18 -10.72
C PHE A 199 -11.14 -1.48 -12.15
N GLU A 200 -12.41 -1.24 -12.46
CA GLU A 200 -12.96 -1.36 -13.81
C GLU A 200 -12.18 -0.47 -14.80
N GLY A 201 -11.83 -1.03 -15.94
CA GLY A 201 -11.01 -0.32 -16.94
C GLY A 201 -9.50 -0.36 -16.69
N LEU A 202 -9.02 -0.81 -15.52
CA LEU A 202 -7.60 -0.98 -15.23
C LEU A 202 -7.06 -2.36 -15.62
N GLN A 203 -7.96 -3.30 -15.87
CA GLN A 203 -7.66 -4.67 -16.30
C GLN A 203 -8.85 -5.25 -17.11
N PRO A 204 -8.62 -6.03 -18.18
CA PRO A 204 -9.66 -6.81 -18.83
C PRO A 204 -10.18 -7.94 -17.93
N ASN A 205 -11.50 -8.11 -17.86
CA ASN A 205 -12.18 -9.18 -17.12
C ASN A 205 -11.71 -9.33 -15.65
N PRO A 206 -11.82 -8.29 -14.81
CA PRO A 206 -11.49 -8.42 -13.41
C PRO A 206 -12.49 -9.35 -12.69
N PRO A 207 -12.08 -10.04 -11.61
CA PRO A 207 -13.03 -10.77 -10.77
C PRO A 207 -14.05 -9.80 -10.16
N SER A 208 -15.29 -10.25 -9.99
CA SER A 208 -16.31 -9.47 -9.30
C SER A 208 -15.98 -9.29 -7.81
N VAL A 209 -16.64 -8.33 -7.18
CA VAL A 209 -16.49 -8.10 -5.73
C VAL A 209 -16.93 -9.33 -4.92
N GLU A 210 -17.99 -10.02 -5.40
CA GLU A 210 -18.49 -11.25 -4.80
C GLU A 210 -17.49 -12.40 -4.91
N GLU A 211 -16.83 -12.53 -6.08
CA GLU A 211 -15.77 -13.54 -6.27
C GLU A 211 -14.57 -13.28 -5.39
N LEU A 212 -14.14 -12.02 -5.25
CA LEU A 212 -13.07 -11.66 -4.32
C LEU A 212 -13.44 -11.98 -2.86
N ALA A 213 -14.66 -11.62 -2.44
CA ALA A 213 -15.13 -11.87 -1.08
C ALA A 213 -15.24 -13.39 -0.79
N ALA A 214 -15.75 -14.17 -1.74
CA ALA A 214 -15.83 -15.63 -1.61
C ALA A 214 -14.45 -16.26 -1.49
N PHE A 215 -13.48 -15.84 -2.31
CA PHE A 215 -12.11 -16.29 -2.23
C PHE A 215 -11.48 -16.01 -0.86
N PHE A 216 -11.59 -14.76 -0.37
CA PHE A 216 -11.02 -14.42 0.93
C PHE A 216 -11.71 -15.13 2.08
N LYS A 217 -13.03 -15.33 2.00
CA LYS A 217 -13.76 -16.09 3.01
C LYS A 217 -13.24 -17.52 3.11
N GLU A 218 -13.12 -18.22 1.98
CA GLU A 218 -12.57 -19.57 1.93
C GLU A 218 -11.13 -19.64 2.48
N ALA A 219 -10.26 -18.70 2.06
CA ALA A 219 -8.87 -18.64 2.50
C ALA A 219 -8.75 -18.38 4.02
N VAL A 220 -9.58 -17.47 4.57
CA VAL A 220 -9.60 -17.17 6.02
C VAL A 220 -10.19 -18.35 6.80
N ASP A 221 -11.27 -18.99 6.33
CA ASP A 221 -11.87 -20.15 6.98
C ASP A 221 -10.87 -21.30 7.07
N HIS A 222 -10.15 -21.61 6.00
CA HIS A 222 -9.08 -22.62 5.99
C HIS A 222 -7.96 -22.29 6.98
N TYR A 223 -7.53 -21.02 7.01
CA TYR A 223 -6.53 -20.55 7.94
C TYR A 223 -6.98 -20.73 9.40
N MET A 224 -8.20 -20.30 9.75
CA MET A 224 -8.74 -20.40 11.12
C MET A 224 -8.86 -21.85 11.59
N VAL A 225 -9.26 -22.78 10.72
CA VAL A 225 -9.30 -24.22 11.02
C VAL A 225 -7.90 -24.76 11.29
N ALA A 226 -6.91 -24.40 10.47
CA ALA A 226 -5.54 -24.84 10.65
C ALA A 226 -4.91 -24.34 11.96
N GLU A 227 -5.12 -23.07 12.31
CA GLU A 227 -4.66 -22.47 13.57
C GLU A 227 -5.32 -23.15 14.79
N SER A 228 -6.64 -23.38 14.74
CA SER A 228 -7.35 -24.08 15.81
C SER A 228 -6.80 -25.48 16.04
N ALA A 229 -6.54 -26.24 14.98
CA ALA A 229 -5.95 -27.56 15.05
C ALA A 229 -4.53 -27.54 15.63
N ALA A 230 -3.71 -26.53 15.29
CA ALA A 230 -2.36 -26.36 15.81
C ALA A 230 -2.36 -26.05 17.32
N VAL A 231 -3.30 -25.22 17.80
CA VAL A 231 -3.46 -24.92 19.23
C VAL A 231 -3.84 -26.18 20.01
N LEU A 232 -4.81 -26.96 19.51
CA LEU A 232 -5.23 -28.21 20.17
C LEU A 232 -4.08 -29.22 20.30
N LYS A 233 -3.24 -29.37 19.26
CA LYS A 233 -2.08 -30.26 19.29
C LYS A 233 -1.04 -29.83 20.34
N ARG A 234 -0.78 -28.54 20.51
CA ARG A 234 0.16 -28.01 21.52
C ARG A 234 -0.33 -28.31 22.94
N HIS A 235 -1.65 -28.19 23.21
CA HIS A 235 -2.22 -28.50 24.51
C HIS A 235 -2.22 -30.00 24.86
N HIS A 236 -2.21 -30.90 23.87
CA HIS A 236 -2.13 -32.38 24.13
C HIS A 236 -0.69 -32.87 24.26
N SER A 237 0.29 -32.05 23.95
CA SER A 237 1.73 -32.39 23.99
C SER A 237 2.45 -31.79 25.22
N SER A 238 1.74 -31.08 26.07
CA SER A 238 2.20 -30.46 27.34
C SER A 238 1.63 -31.21 28.52
#